data_f9924b868b41a1b0bdb58e8ebdc214eb
#
_entry.id   f9924b868b41a1b0bdb58e8ebdc214eb
#
_cell.length_a   1.000
_cell.length_b   1.000
_cell.length_c   1.000
_cell.angle_alpha   90.00
_cell.angle_beta   90.00
_cell.angle_gamma   90.00
#
_symmetry.space_group_name_H-M   'P 1'
#
loop_
_entity.id
_entity.type
_entity.pdbx_description
1 polymer ?
#
loop_
_entity_poly.entity_id
_entity_poly.type
_entity_poly.pdbx_seq_one_letter_code
_entity_poly.pdbx_strand_id
1 'polypeptide(L)'
;MRVLADEHVSPTVANTLQSEGIEAVSIHDTPAAGADDPAVLAFANDNEAAILTNDQDFITQEFVEATDHWGILFYEDQRTPRSEIVRAVHNALSVLRPEDMQNEVVYVPDGWI
;
A
#
# COMPACT_ATOMS: atom_id res chain seq x y z
N MET A 1 1.59 2.84 -11.35
CA MET A 1 2.16 2.50 -10.03
C MET A 1 1.53 1.20 -9.55
N ARG A 2 2.34 0.24 -9.15
CA ARG A 2 1.86 -1.00 -8.57
C ARG A 2 1.57 -0.81 -7.09
N VAL A 3 0.60 -1.57 -6.58
CA VAL A 3 0.23 -1.55 -5.16
C VAL A 3 0.32 -2.99 -4.64
N LEU A 4 1.07 -3.17 -3.56
CA LEU A 4 1.13 -4.42 -2.82
C LEU A 4 0.31 -4.28 -1.55
N ALA A 5 -0.80 -5.01 -1.46
CA ALA A 5 -1.62 -5.01 -0.25
C ALA A 5 -1.03 -5.98 0.76
N ASP A 6 -0.75 -5.48 1.96
CA ASP A 6 -0.22 -6.22 3.09
C ASP A 6 -1.18 -7.33 3.55
N GLU A 7 -0.68 -8.29 4.33
CA GLU A 7 -1.47 -9.43 4.81
C GLU A 7 -2.67 -9.06 5.67
N HIS A 8 -2.64 -7.90 6.32
CA HIS A 8 -3.77 -7.39 7.13
C HIS A 8 -4.85 -6.72 6.29
N VAL A 9 -4.60 -6.49 5.02
CA VAL A 9 -5.57 -5.90 4.08
C VAL A 9 -6.36 -7.03 3.42
N SER A 10 -7.69 -6.90 3.39
CA SER A 10 -8.53 -7.90 2.73
C SER A 10 -8.12 -8.06 1.27
N PRO A 11 -7.93 -9.30 0.77
CA PRO A 11 -7.64 -9.53 -0.65
C PRO A 11 -8.66 -8.92 -1.60
N THR A 12 -9.90 -8.71 -1.14
CA THR A 12 -10.94 -8.08 -1.94
C THR A 12 -10.58 -6.64 -2.31
N VAL A 13 -9.81 -5.95 -1.47
CA VAL A 13 -9.34 -4.58 -1.79
C VAL A 13 -8.45 -4.62 -3.02
N ALA A 14 -7.47 -5.51 -3.05
CA ALA A 14 -6.58 -5.66 -4.20
C ALA A 14 -7.38 -6.03 -5.47
N ASN A 15 -8.33 -6.97 -5.35
CA ASN A 15 -9.16 -7.38 -6.47
C ASN A 15 -9.98 -6.22 -7.03
N THR A 16 -10.53 -5.38 -6.15
CA THR A 16 -11.32 -4.21 -6.56
C THR A 16 -10.44 -3.17 -7.23
N LEU A 17 -9.24 -2.93 -6.71
CA LEU A 17 -8.28 -2.02 -7.34
C LEU A 17 -7.91 -2.50 -8.75
N GLN A 18 -7.71 -3.81 -8.93
CA GLN A 18 -7.46 -4.38 -10.25
C GLN A 18 -8.62 -4.12 -11.22
N SER A 19 -9.86 -4.23 -10.74
CA SER A 19 -11.03 -3.97 -11.58
C SER A 19 -11.13 -2.51 -12.01
N GLU A 20 -10.47 -1.61 -11.31
CA GLU A 20 -10.40 -0.18 -11.65
C GLU A 20 -9.15 0.20 -12.46
N GLY A 21 -8.41 -0.80 -12.94
CA GLY A 21 -7.26 -0.58 -13.81
C GLY A 21 -5.94 -0.32 -13.07
N ILE A 22 -5.91 -0.52 -11.75
CA ILE A 22 -4.70 -0.36 -10.95
C ILE A 22 -4.00 -1.71 -10.83
N GLU A 23 -2.68 -1.75 -11.07
CA GLU A 23 -1.91 -2.96 -10.86
C GLU A 23 -1.75 -3.20 -9.35
N ALA A 24 -2.66 -3.99 -8.79
CA ALA A 24 -2.66 -4.29 -7.36
C ALA A 24 -2.61 -5.80 -7.16
N VAL A 25 -1.90 -6.23 -6.14
CA VAL A 25 -1.82 -7.64 -5.75
C VAL A 25 -1.82 -7.74 -4.23
N SER A 26 -2.53 -8.76 -3.71
CA SER A 26 -2.43 -9.11 -2.30
C SER A 26 -1.15 -9.89 -2.07
N ILE A 27 -0.46 -9.61 -0.96
CA ILE A 27 0.74 -10.37 -0.60
C ILE A 27 0.46 -11.87 -0.45
N HIS A 28 -0.78 -12.23 -0.11
CA HIS A 28 -1.21 -13.63 0.00
C HIS A 28 -1.03 -14.40 -1.30
N ASP A 29 -1.05 -13.71 -2.44
CA ASP A 29 -0.92 -14.29 -3.78
C ASP A 29 0.50 -14.21 -4.33
N THR A 30 1.48 -13.91 -3.47
CA THR A 30 2.88 -13.72 -3.86
C THR A 30 3.79 -14.67 -3.12
N PRO A 31 5.04 -14.87 -3.60
CA PRO A 31 6.04 -15.65 -2.88
C PRO A 31 6.42 -15.08 -1.51
N ALA A 32 6.12 -13.81 -1.25
CA ALA A 32 6.41 -13.16 0.02
C ALA A 32 5.31 -13.36 1.08
N ALA A 33 4.28 -14.15 0.79
CA ALA A 33 3.22 -14.45 1.77
C ALA A 33 3.84 -15.04 3.04
N GLY A 34 3.45 -14.46 4.20
CA GLY A 34 3.97 -14.88 5.51
C GLY A 34 5.33 -14.31 5.88
N ALA A 35 5.93 -13.47 5.02
CA ALA A 35 7.21 -12.83 5.32
C ALA A 35 7.06 -11.73 6.37
N ASP A 36 8.16 -11.41 7.06
CA ASP A 36 8.18 -10.28 7.98
C ASP A 36 8.21 -8.93 7.25
N ASP A 37 8.03 -7.83 7.98
CA ASP A 37 7.91 -6.51 7.39
C ASP A 37 9.12 -6.09 6.54
N PRO A 38 10.38 -6.31 6.95
CA PRO A 38 11.52 -5.99 6.09
C PRO A 38 11.53 -6.78 4.78
N ALA A 39 11.12 -8.05 4.81
CA ALA A 39 11.06 -8.87 3.60
C ALA A 39 9.91 -8.45 2.69
N VAL A 40 8.78 -8.02 3.27
CA VAL A 40 7.66 -7.45 2.51
C VAL A 40 8.10 -6.18 1.79
N LEU A 41 8.82 -5.31 2.48
CA LEU A 41 9.35 -4.08 1.90
C LEU A 41 10.32 -4.37 0.77
N ALA A 42 11.23 -5.33 0.95
CA ALA A 42 12.17 -5.72 -0.09
C ALA A 42 11.45 -6.25 -1.33
N PHE A 43 10.42 -7.07 -1.13
CA PHE A 43 9.60 -7.57 -2.23
C PHE A 43 8.88 -6.42 -2.96
N ALA A 44 8.31 -5.48 -2.22
CA ALA A 44 7.66 -4.32 -2.82
C ALA A 44 8.66 -3.49 -3.64
N ASN A 45 9.86 -3.27 -3.11
CA ASN A 45 10.89 -2.51 -3.81
C ASN A 45 11.35 -3.21 -5.10
N ASP A 46 11.52 -4.53 -5.06
CA ASP A 46 11.90 -5.31 -6.25
C ASP A 46 10.84 -5.22 -7.35
N ASN A 47 9.59 -4.99 -6.98
CA ASN A 47 8.47 -4.87 -7.91
C ASN A 47 8.05 -3.41 -8.18
N GLU A 48 8.80 -2.45 -7.65
CA GLU A 48 8.48 -1.02 -7.77
C GLU A 48 7.05 -0.73 -7.33
N ALA A 49 6.65 -1.29 -6.18
CA ALA A 49 5.29 -1.21 -5.67
C ALA A 49 5.20 -0.38 -4.39
N ALA A 50 4.15 0.42 -4.30
CA ALA A 50 3.75 1.04 -3.03
C ALA A 50 3.05 -0.01 -2.15
N ILE A 51 3.25 0.06 -0.85
CA ILE A 51 2.60 -0.83 0.10
C ILE A 51 1.31 -0.19 0.60
N LEU A 52 0.21 -0.95 0.54
CA LEU A 52 -1.05 -0.57 1.18
C LEU A 52 -1.18 -1.37 2.46
N THR A 53 -1.29 -0.70 3.59
CA THR A 53 -1.30 -1.36 4.90
C THR A 53 -2.09 -0.56 5.93
N ASN A 54 -2.56 -1.25 6.98
CA ASN A 54 -3.06 -0.62 8.20
C ASN A 54 -2.18 -0.93 9.42
N ASP A 55 -1.02 -1.52 9.19
CA ASP A 55 -0.09 -1.87 10.27
C ASP A 55 0.83 -0.68 10.56
N GLN A 56 0.73 -0.15 11.79
CA GLN A 56 1.54 1.01 12.21
C GLN A 56 3.04 0.73 12.17
N ASP A 57 3.47 -0.53 12.22
CA ASP A 57 4.88 -0.86 12.14
C ASP A 57 5.52 -0.40 10.83
N PHE A 58 4.73 -0.31 9.74
CA PHE A 58 5.21 0.20 8.45
C PHE A 58 5.43 1.71 8.41
N ILE A 59 4.89 2.46 9.37
CA ILE A 59 5.00 3.92 9.39
C ILE A 59 5.81 4.45 10.57
N THR A 60 6.47 3.58 11.34
CA THR A 60 7.39 4.04 12.37
C THR A 60 8.55 4.78 11.71
N GLN A 61 9.05 5.80 12.37
CA GLN A 61 10.18 6.58 11.86
C GLN A 61 11.38 5.69 11.54
N GLU A 62 11.67 4.74 12.42
CA GLU A 62 12.77 3.80 12.22
C GLU A 62 12.62 3.00 10.93
N PHE A 63 11.42 2.50 10.67
CA PHE A 63 11.15 1.69 9.48
C PHE A 63 11.22 2.55 8.20
N VAL A 64 10.55 3.71 8.22
CA VAL A 64 10.46 4.59 7.04
C VAL A 64 11.84 5.12 6.63
N GLU A 65 12.70 5.42 7.60
CA GLU A 65 14.02 6.00 7.35
C GLU A 65 15.10 4.94 7.07
N ALA A 66 14.84 3.68 7.43
CA ALA A 66 15.86 2.62 7.33
C ALA A 66 16.16 2.20 5.88
N THR A 67 15.20 2.30 4.98
CA THR A 67 15.32 1.81 3.61
C THR A 67 14.44 2.66 2.71
N ASP A 68 14.94 2.96 1.52
CA ASP A 68 14.12 3.61 0.49
C ASP A 68 12.94 2.71 0.11
N HIS A 69 11.81 3.35 -0.21
CA HIS A 69 10.61 2.63 -0.64
C HIS A 69 9.82 3.44 -1.67
N TRP A 70 8.92 2.78 -2.38
CA TRP A 70 8.10 3.38 -3.44
C TRP A 70 6.83 4.06 -2.91
N GLY A 71 6.69 4.14 -1.60
CA GLY A 71 5.56 4.76 -0.94
C GLY A 71 4.79 3.80 -0.06
N ILE A 72 4.17 4.34 0.98
CA ILE A 72 3.31 3.59 1.88
C ILE A 72 1.97 4.29 1.94
N LEU A 73 0.92 3.58 1.52
CA LEU A 73 -0.46 4.02 1.62
C LEU A 73 -1.01 3.43 2.92
N PHE A 74 -1.26 4.26 3.91
CA PHE A 74 -1.63 3.83 5.25
C PHE A 74 -3.04 4.26 5.61
N TYR A 75 -3.87 3.32 6.10
CA TYR A 75 -5.15 3.63 6.71
C TYR A 75 -5.15 3.16 8.16
N GLU A 76 -5.54 4.06 9.06
CA GLU A 76 -5.43 3.84 10.50
C GLU A 76 -6.53 2.92 11.03
N ASP A 77 -7.77 3.11 10.58
CA ASP A 77 -8.93 2.39 11.11
C ASP A 77 -9.23 1.16 10.27
N GLN A 78 -9.07 -0.02 10.88
CA GLN A 78 -9.38 -1.30 10.24
C GLN A 78 -10.85 -1.43 9.82
N ARG A 79 -11.73 -0.63 10.42
CA ARG A 79 -13.16 -0.62 10.10
C ARG A 79 -13.48 0.26 8.91
N THR A 80 -12.50 0.95 8.34
CA THR A 80 -12.71 1.77 7.15
C THR A 80 -13.33 0.92 6.04
N PRO A 81 -14.47 1.33 5.46
CA PRO A 81 -15.09 0.57 4.39
C PRO A 81 -14.17 0.38 3.20
N ARG A 82 -14.19 -0.79 2.59
CA ARG A 82 -13.35 -1.10 1.42
C ARG A 82 -13.55 -0.09 0.29
N SER A 83 -14.80 0.33 0.06
CA SER A 83 -15.11 1.31 -0.97
C SER A 83 -14.39 2.64 -0.76
N GLU A 84 -14.22 3.07 0.49
CA GLU A 84 -13.49 4.29 0.81
C GLU A 84 -11.99 4.12 0.61
N ILE A 85 -11.43 2.96 1.02
CA ILE A 85 -10.01 2.65 0.81
C ILE A 85 -9.71 2.65 -0.69
N VAL A 86 -10.51 1.92 -1.46
CA VAL A 86 -10.32 1.80 -2.91
C VAL A 86 -10.40 3.17 -3.58
N ARG A 87 -11.41 3.97 -3.24
CA ARG A 87 -11.57 5.31 -3.80
C ARG A 87 -10.38 6.20 -3.46
N ALA A 88 -9.95 6.19 -2.21
CA ALA A 88 -8.83 7.01 -1.76
C ALA A 88 -7.52 6.61 -2.45
N VAL A 89 -7.25 5.32 -2.57
CA VAL A 89 -6.06 4.82 -3.27
C VAL A 89 -6.12 5.22 -4.75
N HIS A 90 -7.25 5.01 -5.40
CA HIS A 90 -7.44 5.42 -6.80
C HIS A 90 -7.17 6.91 -6.98
N ASN A 91 -7.74 7.74 -6.13
CA ASN A 91 -7.58 9.20 -6.21
C ASN A 91 -6.12 9.61 -5.95
N ALA A 92 -5.49 9.03 -4.95
CA ALA A 92 -4.10 9.33 -4.63
C ALA A 92 -3.18 9.00 -5.81
N LEU A 93 -3.34 7.83 -6.41
CA LEU A 93 -2.53 7.40 -7.54
C LEU A 93 -2.83 8.18 -8.82
N SER A 94 -4.01 8.80 -8.91
CA SER A 94 -4.37 9.66 -10.05
C SER A 94 -3.69 11.02 -9.97
N VAL A 95 -3.34 11.47 -8.77
CA VAL A 95 -2.75 12.79 -8.52
C VAL A 95 -1.24 12.70 -8.33
N LEU A 96 -0.78 11.70 -7.55
CA LEU A 96 0.63 11.55 -7.21
C LEU A 96 1.35 10.70 -8.25
N ARG A 97 2.47 11.20 -8.75
CA ARG A 97 3.34 10.42 -9.63
C ARG A 97 4.19 9.48 -8.79
N PRO A 98 4.79 8.43 -9.40
CA PRO A 98 5.69 7.52 -8.67
C PRO A 98 6.79 8.25 -7.92
N GLU A 99 7.41 9.27 -8.52
CA GLU A 99 8.45 10.06 -7.87
C GLU A 99 7.93 10.87 -6.69
N ASP A 100 6.65 11.25 -6.67
CA ASP A 100 6.04 11.97 -5.54
C ASP A 100 5.79 11.04 -4.37
N MET A 101 5.59 9.75 -4.63
CA MET A 101 5.31 8.76 -3.61
C MET A 101 6.58 8.14 -3.01
N GLN A 102 7.70 8.25 -3.69
CA GLN A 102 8.95 7.64 -3.24
C GLN A 102 9.35 8.18 -1.87
N ASN A 103 9.52 7.28 -0.91
CA ASN A 103 9.87 7.57 0.48
C ASN A 103 8.81 8.36 1.26
N GLU A 104 7.58 8.39 0.76
CA GLU A 104 6.48 9.11 1.42
C GLU A 104 5.47 8.15 2.04
N VAL A 105 4.84 8.61 3.12
CA VAL A 105 3.67 7.95 3.72
C VAL A 105 2.44 8.77 3.34
N VAL A 106 1.49 8.13 2.68
CA VAL A 106 0.24 8.75 2.25
C VAL A 106 -0.89 8.20 3.12
N TYR A 107 -1.54 9.06 3.87
CA TYR A 107 -2.63 8.67 4.76
C TYR A 107 -3.95 8.65 4.01
N VAL A 108 -4.60 7.49 4.01
CA VAL A 108 -5.91 7.32 3.38
C VAL A 108 -6.92 6.86 4.45
N PRO A 109 -8.21 7.12 4.31
CA PRO A 109 -8.86 7.80 3.18
C PRO A 109 -8.86 9.32 3.25
N ASP A 110 -8.43 9.92 4.36
CA ASP A 110 -8.56 11.35 4.62
C ASP A 110 -7.97 12.21 3.49
N GLY A 111 -8.79 13.14 3.00
CA GLY A 111 -8.37 14.06 1.96
C GLY A 111 -8.37 13.48 0.54
N TRP A 112 -8.68 12.18 0.38
CA TRP A 112 -8.60 11.51 -0.91
C TRP A 112 -9.95 11.01 -1.44
N ILE A 113 -11.03 11.18 -0.67
CA ILE A 113 -12.37 10.77 -1.13
C ILE A 113 -13.30 11.93 -1.41
#